data_b470d0013bd8b9199945caa511745519
#
_entry.id   b470d0013bd8b9199945caa511745519
#
_cell.length_a   1.000
_cell.length_b   1.000
_cell.length_c   1.000
_cell.angle_alpha   90.00
_cell.angle_beta   90.00
_cell.angle_gamma   90.00
#
_symmetry.space_group_name_H-M   'P 1'
#
loop_
_entity.id
_entity.type
_entity.pdbx_description
1 polymer ?
#
loop_
_entity_poly.entity_id
_entity_poly.type
_entity_poly.pdbx_seq_one_letter_code
_entity_poly.pdbx_strand_id
1 'polypeptide(L)'
;MTEDGGASVHASAVRIGNRAVLIRGPSGSGKSHLAFDLLLSGRSGQIAPAILVGDDRVHLDTDAGQLRVRPAAELAGLIEIRGLGIRRCAFAGEAIVGLVVDLAADDSERLPAPEALTTRILGILIPRIPVGVGYSPLPLVVAALTTTESSSSGNHSADCLKGIGNHISPTIATE
;
A
#
# COMPACT_ATOMS: atom_id res chain seq x y z
N MET A 1 -23.17 -5.97 20.01
CA MET A 1 -23.10 -5.37 18.65
C MET A 1 -22.13 -4.19 18.75
N THR A 2 -20.88 -4.40 18.48
CA THR A 2 -19.88 -3.33 18.38
C THR A 2 -20.10 -2.69 17.01
N GLU A 3 -20.60 -1.47 16.98
CA GLU A 3 -20.62 -0.65 15.79
C GLU A 3 -19.18 -0.50 15.31
N ASP A 4 -18.91 -1.00 14.12
CA ASP A 4 -17.63 -0.95 13.46
C ASP A 4 -17.43 0.48 12.91
N GLY A 5 -17.07 1.41 13.82
CA GLY A 5 -17.06 2.87 13.61
C GLY A 5 -15.96 3.38 12.69
N GLY A 6 -15.41 2.55 11.81
CA GLY A 6 -14.43 2.96 10.82
C GLY A 6 -15.04 3.57 9.57
N ALA A 7 -14.38 4.54 8.95
CA ALA A 7 -14.81 5.11 7.67
C ALA A 7 -14.68 4.04 6.57
N SER A 8 -15.79 3.71 5.90
CA SER A 8 -15.79 2.82 4.74
C SER A 8 -15.28 3.56 3.51
N VAL A 9 -14.28 3.01 2.85
CA VAL A 9 -13.66 3.61 1.67
C VAL A 9 -13.54 2.61 0.52
N HIS A 10 -13.71 3.10 -0.72
CA HIS A 10 -13.47 2.32 -1.93
C HIS A 10 -11.98 2.28 -2.24
N ALA A 11 -11.32 1.25 -1.74
CA ALA A 11 -9.88 1.07 -1.84
C ALA A 11 -9.51 -0.41 -1.76
N SER A 12 -8.28 -0.73 -2.18
CA SER A 12 -7.65 -2.04 -1.95
C SER A 12 -6.51 -1.86 -0.94
N ALA A 13 -6.22 -2.90 -0.17
CA ALA A 13 -5.12 -2.88 0.79
C ALA A 13 -4.39 -4.21 0.82
N VAL A 14 -3.05 -4.14 0.82
CA VAL A 14 -2.15 -5.30 0.90
C VAL A 14 -1.15 -5.05 2.02
N ARG A 15 -1.06 -5.98 2.98
CA ARG A 15 -0.01 -5.95 3.99
C ARG A 15 1.27 -6.54 3.40
N ILE A 16 2.36 -5.79 3.49
CA ILE A 16 3.69 -6.16 3.05
C ILE A 16 4.61 -6.10 4.27
N GLY A 17 5.15 -7.24 4.70
CA GLY A 17 5.79 -7.34 5.99
C GLY A 17 4.82 -7.00 7.12
N ASN A 18 5.11 -5.93 7.87
CA ASN A 18 4.30 -5.49 9.02
C ASN A 18 3.43 -4.24 8.76
N ARG A 19 3.44 -3.68 7.54
CA ARG A 19 2.67 -2.49 7.17
C ARG A 19 1.82 -2.73 5.92
N ALA A 20 0.71 -2.02 5.82
CA ALA A 20 -0.15 -2.07 4.64
C ALA A 20 0.16 -0.94 3.66
N VAL A 21 0.05 -1.28 2.39
CA VAL A 21 -0.11 -0.34 1.28
C VAL A 21 -1.60 -0.19 1.02
N LEU A 22 -2.12 1.02 1.18
CA LEU A 22 -3.50 1.39 0.86
C LEU A 22 -3.54 1.96 -0.56
N ILE A 23 -4.32 1.36 -1.44
CA ILE A 23 -4.42 1.72 -2.85
C ILE A 23 -5.76 2.39 -3.09
N ARG A 24 -5.73 3.67 -3.48
CA ARG A 24 -6.91 4.49 -3.79
C ARG A 24 -6.93 4.88 -5.26
N GLY A 25 -8.07 5.32 -5.72
CA GLY A 25 -8.26 5.82 -7.09
C GLY A 25 -9.69 5.57 -7.58
N PRO A 26 -10.07 6.14 -8.73
CA PRO A 26 -11.38 5.96 -9.32
C PRO A 26 -11.72 4.49 -9.59
N SER A 27 -12.99 4.18 -9.80
CA SER A 27 -13.38 2.86 -10.29
C SER A 27 -12.70 2.59 -11.65
N GLY A 28 -12.19 1.38 -11.81
CA GLY A 28 -11.45 0.99 -13.03
C GLY A 28 -10.00 1.49 -13.13
N SER A 29 -9.47 2.21 -12.13
CA SER A 29 -8.08 2.71 -12.15
C SER A 29 -7.01 1.62 -11.98
N GLY A 30 -7.39 0.38 -11.67
CA GLY A 30 -6.45 -0.72 -11.51
C GLY A 30 -6.06 -1.04 -10.07
N LYS A 31 -6.85 -0.64 -9.07
CA LYS A 31 -6.57 -0.91 -7.65
C LYS A 31 -6.39 -2.40 -7.36
N SER A 32 -7.35 -3.23 -7.74
CA SER A 32 -7.29 -4.69 -7.56
C SER A 32 -6.15 -5.33 -8.35
N HIS A 33 -5.83 -4.77 -9.53
CA HIS A 33 -4.71 -5.23 -10.35
C HIS A 33 -3.38 -5.01 -9.61
N LEU A 34 -3.13 -3.78 -9.12
CA LEU A 34 -1.95 -3.48 -8.32
C LEU A 34 -1.90 -4.32 -7.04
N ALA A 35 -3.03 -4.50 -6.36
CA ALA A 35 -3.09 -5.36 -5.17
C ALA A 35 -2.62 -6.78 -5.51
N PHE A 36 -3.08 -7.37 -6.60
CA PHE A 36 -2.65 -8.69 -7.02
C PHE A 36 -1.18 -8.75 -7.44
N ASP A 37 -0.67 -7.74 -8.15
CA ASP A 37 0.74 -7.62 -8.51
C ASP A 37 1.65 -7.59 -7.28
N LEU A 38 1.25 -6.89 -6.22
CA LEU A 38 1.98 -6.87 -4.95
C LEU A 38 1.98 -8.25 -4.27
N LEU A 39 0.87 -8.99 -4.32
CA LEU A 39 0.83 -10.38 -3.82
C LEU A 39 1.80 -11.26 -4.59
N LEU A 40 1.87 -11.13 -5.92
CA LEU A 40 2.82 -11.87 -6.76
C LEU A 40 4.27 -11.46 -6.47
N SER A 41 4.53 -10.17 -6.31
CA SER A 41 5.88 -9.66 -5.99
C SER A 41 6.36 -10.15 -4.62
N GLY A 42 5.48 -10.26 -3.62
CA GLY A 42 5.80 -10.87 -2.33
C GLY A 42 6.10 -12.36 -2.44
N ARG A 43 5.37 -13.09 -3.28
CA ARG A 43 5.61 -14.54 -3.53
C ARG A 43 6.93 -14.79 -4.26
N SER A 44 7.31 -13.90 -5.17
CA SER A 44 8.57 -14.01 -5.93
C SER A 44 9.79 -13.49 -5.18
N GLY A 45 9.60 -12.92 -3.97
CA GLY A 45 10.70 -12.38 -3.17
C GLY A 45 11.23 -11.03 -3.62
N GLN A 46 10.55 -10.33 -4.54
CA GLN A 46 10.92 -8.96 -4.94
C GLN A 46 10.70 -7.94 -3.82
N ILE A 47 9.73 -8.19 -2.97
CA ILE A 47 9.42 -7.42 -1.77
C ILE A 47 9.21 -8.38 -0.60
N ALA A 48 9.06 -7.85 0.62
CA ALA A 48 8.70 -8.65 1.79
C ALA A 48 7.38 -9.42 1.54
N PRO A 49 7.14 -10.54 2.26
CA PRO A 49 5.92 -11.32 2.10
C PRO A 49 4.67 -10.45 2.15
N ALA A 50 3.79 -10.65 1.17
CA ALA A 50 2.58 -9.86 0.97
C ALA A 50 1.33 -10.71 1.16
N ILE A 51 0.31 -10.13 1.81
CA ILE A 51 -0.99 -10.75 2.02
C ILE A 51 -2.11 -9.71 1.82
N LEU A 52 -3.23 -10.10 1.21
CA LEU A 52 -4.38 -9.23 1.04
C LEU A 52 -4.90 -8.79 2.42
N VAL A 53 -5.29 -7.51 2.56
CA VAL A 53 -6.16 -7.07 3.66
C VAL A 53 -7.59 -6.97 3.15
N GLY A 54 -7.82 -6.26 2.05
CA GLY A 54 -9.13 -6.16 1.44
C GLY A 54 -9.08 -5.60 0.03
N ASP A 55 -10.15 -5.81 -0.73
CA ASP A 55 -10.32 -5.29 -2.07
C ASP A 55 -11.73 -4.71 -2.22
N ASP A 56 -11.87 -3.72 -3.11
CA ASP A 56 -13.09 -2.96 -3.40
C ASP A 56 -13.58 -2.09 -2.23
N ARG A 57 -13.69 -2.63 -1.02
CA ARG A 57 -14.12 -1.88 0.16
C ARG A 57 -13.33 -2.29 1.39
N VAL A 58 -12.78 -1.29 2.07
CA VAL A 58 -12.09 -1.44 3.34
C VAL A 58 -12.58 -0.42 4.35
N HIS A 59 -12.39 -0.69 5.62
CA HIS A 59 -12.67 0.21 6.72
C HIS A 59 -11.36 0.79 7.26
N LEU A 60 -11.37 2.10 7.50
CA LEU A 60 -10.24 2.82 8.09
C LEU A 60 -10.64 3.37 9.45
N ASP A 61 -9.81 3.14 10.43
CA ASP A 61 -9.91 3.76 11.75
C ASP A 61 -8.51 4.12 12.29
N THR A 62 -8.46 4.72 13.46
CA THR A 62 -7.21 5.05 14.13
C THR A 62 -7.05 4.19 15.37
N ASP A 63 -5.86 3.63 15.55
CA ASP A 63 -5.47 2.88 16.72
C ASP A 63 -4.09 3.33 17.21
N ALA A 64 -3.99 3.74 18.47
CA ALA A 64 -2.76 4.23 19.09
C ALA A 64 -2.00 5.29 18.25
N GLY A 65 -2.73 6.20 17.57
CA GLY A 65 -2.16 7.25 16.72
C GLY A 65 -1.68 6.75 15.36
N GLN A 66 -2.06 5.54 14.96
CA GLN A 66 -1.74 4.96 13.64
C GLN A 66 -3.03 4.72 12.84
N LEU A 67 -2.94 4.80 11.52
CA LEU A 67 -4.06 4.46 10.63
C LEU A 67 -4.12 2.95 10.47
N ARG A 68 -5.24 2.36 10.85
CA ARG A 68 -5.52 0.93 10.68
C ARG A 68 -6.50 0.72 9.54
N VAL A 69 -6.27 -0.34 8.76
CA VAL A 69 -7.15 -0.80 7.68
C VAL A 69 -7.65 -2.21 7.97
N ARG A 70 -8.95 -2.45 7.73
CA ARG A 70 -9.62 -3.75 7.86
C ARG A 70 -10.46 -4.04 6.62
N PRO A 71 -10.67 -5.30 6.21
CA PRO A 71 -11.58 -5.63 5.14
C PRO A 71 -13.03 -5.33 5.55
N ALA A 72 -13.89 -5.05 4.57
CA ALA A 72 -15.33 -5.23 4.77
C ALA A 72 -15.61 -6.72 4.99
N ALA A 73 -16.38 -7.06 6.04
CA ALA A 73 -16.53 -8.45 6.49
C ALA A 73 -17.06 -9.37 5.37
N GLU A 74 -18.01 -8.88 4.59
CA GLU A 74 -18.62 -9.60 3.47
C GLU A 74 -17.68 -9.81 2.28
N LEU A 75 -16.60 -9.00 2.17
CA LEU A 75 -15.60 -9.06 1.10
C LEU A 75 -14.25 -9.65 1.55
N ALA A 76 -14.17 -10.11 2.80
CA ALA A 76 -12.91 -10.61 3.37
C ALA A 76 -12.35 -11.80 2.55
N GLY A 77 -11.11 -11.66 2.12
CA GLY A 77 -10.42 -12.65 1.29
C GLY A 77 -10.87 -12.72 -0.15
N LEU A 78 -11.73 -11.81 -0.62
CA LEU A 78 -12.13 -11.71 -2.01
C LEU A 78 -11.32 -10.66 -2.74
N ILE A 79 -10.96 -10.94 -3.99
CA ILE A 79 -10.29 -10.00 -4.89
C ILE A 79 -10.86 -10.18 -6.31
N GLU A 80 -11.13 -9.07 -7.00
CA GLU A 80 -11.56 -9.10 -8.39
C GLU A 80 -10.34 -9.12 -9.32
N ILE A 81 -10.26 -10.18 -10.14
CA ILE A 81 -9.26 -10.30 -11.20
C ILE A 81 -9.94 -10.08 -12.55
N ARG A 82 -9.61 -8.99 -13.21
CA ARG A 82 -10.19 -8.65 -14.51
C ARG A 82 -9.95 -9.79 -15.51
N GLY A 83 -11.02 -10.23 -16.18
CA GLY A 83 -11.00 -11.36 -17.12
C GLY A 83 -11.14 -12.72 -16.47
N LEU A 84 -11.09 -12.81 -15.14
CA LEU A 84 -11.24 -14.08 -14.41
C LEU A 84 -12.38 -14.05 -13.38
N GLY A 85 -12.81 -12.85 -12.93
CA GLY A 85 -13.86 -12.65 -11.95
C GLY A 85 -13.35 -12.65 -10.51
N ILE A 86 -14.26 -12.82 -9.57
CA ILE A 86 -13.96 -12.78 -8.14
C ILE A 86 -13.24 -14.06 -7.71
N ARG A 87 -12.11 -13.88 -7.02
CA ARG A 87 -11.28 -14.97 -6.52
C ARG A 87 -11.13 -14.87 -5.00
N ARG A 88 -10.89 -16.01 -4.37
CA ARG A 88 -10.64 -16.12 -2.94
C ARG A 88 -9.15 -16.37 -2.68
N CYS A 89 -8.57 -15.61 -1.75
CA CYS A 89 -7.19 -15.80 -1.32
C CYS A 89 -7.05 -15.63 0.19
N ALA A 90 -5.90 -16.00 0.73
CA ALA A 90 -5.56 -15.72 2.13
C ALA A 90 -5.53 -14.21 2.38
N PHE A 91 -6.00 -13.79 3.55
CA PHE A 91 -6.08 -12.38 3.92
C PHE A 91 -5.70 -12.16 5.39
N ALA A 92 -5.30 -10.94 5.70
CA ALA A 92 -5.12 -10.45 7.06
C ALA A 92 -6.38 -9.70 7.50
N GLY A 93 -6.83 -9.93 8.72
CA GLY A 93 -8.01 -9.27 9.29
C GLY A 93 -7.83 -7.78 9.53
N GLU A 94 -6.58 -7.33 9.71
CA GLU A 94 -6.23 -5.92 9.85
C GLU A 94 -4.75 -5.68 9.56
N ALA A 95 -4.39 -4.42 9.33
CA ALA A 95 -3.00 -3.99 9.25
C ALA A 95 -2.90 -2.47 9.49
N ILE A 96 -1.71 -2.01 9.91
CA ILE A 96 -1.40 -0.58 10.01
C ILE A 96 -0.93 -0.09 8.65
N VAL A 97 -1.52 0.99 8.16
CA VAL A 97 -1.15 1.61 6.89
C VAL A 97 0.20 2.32 7.03
N GLY A 98 1.14 1.99 6.16
CA GLY A 98 2.45 2.62 6.09
C GLY A 98 2.70 3.40 4.80
N LEU A 99 1.90 3.16 3.77
CA LEU A 99 2.02 3.80 2.46
C LEU A 99 0.65 3.93 1.80
N VAL A 100 0.40 5.04 1.15
CA VAL A 100 -0.77 5.25 0.29
C VAL A 100 -0.32 5.35 -1.16
N VAL A 101 -1.03 4.68 -2.06
CA VAL A 101 -0.83 4.78 -3.50
C VAL A 101 -2.12 5.34 -4.11
N ASP A 102 -2.05 6.50 -4.72
CA ASP A 102 -3.16 7.13 -5.40
C ASP A 102 -3.03 6.93 -6.90
N LEU A 103 -3.91 6.11 -7.47
CA LEU A 103 -3.99 5.86 -8.91
C LEU A 103 -4.79 6.96 -9.62
N ALA A 104 -4.38 7.30 -10.83
CA ALA A 104 -4.95 8.40 -11.62
C ALA A 104 -4.89 9.74 -10.87
N ALA A 105 -3.77 10.00 -10.20
CA ALA A 105 -3.53 11.23 -9.46
C ALA A 105 -3.18 12.38 -10.41
N ASP A 106 -3.83 13.53 -10.22
CA ASP A 106 -3.63 14.72 -11.07
C ASP A 106 -2.34 15.47 -10.73
N ASP A 107 -1.81 15.25 -9.51
CA ASP A 107 -0.58 15.87 -8.99
C ASP A 107 0.67 14.98 -9.16
N SER A 108 0.58 13.98 -10.03
CA SER A 108 1.71 13.14 -10.37
C SER A 108 2.65 13.87 -11.33
N GLU A 109 3.89 14.06 -10.89
CA GLU A 109 4.94 14.68 -11.69
C GLU A 109 6.17 13.76 -11.79
N ARG A 110 7.08 14.04 -12.73
CA ARG A 110 8.35 13.31 -12.84
C ARG A 110 9.18 13.35 -11.54
N LEU A 111 9.17 14.50 -10.90
CA LEU A 111 9.78 14.74 -9.58
C LEU A 111 8.72 15.43 -8.72
N PRO A 112 7.88 14.68 -8.02
CA PRO A 112 6.79 15.26 -7.23
C PRO A 112 7.33 16.17 -6.12
N ALA A 113 6.60 17.24 -5.86
CA ALA A 113 6.89 18.09 -4.71
C ALA A 113 6.69 17.31 -3.40
N PRO A 114 7.40 17.64 -2.32
CA PRO A 114 7.29 16.92 -1.04
C PRO A 114 5.85 16.82 -0.52
N GLU A 115 5.03 17.82 -0.76
CA GLU A 115 3.63 17.87 -0.36
C GLU A 115 2.78 16.82 -1.09
N ALA A 116 3.12 16.49 -2.35
CA ALA A 116 2.46 15.44 -3.11
C ALA A 116 2.83 14.03 -2.64
N LEU A 117 3.96 13.89 -1.94
CA LEU A 117 4.46 12.62 -1.42
C LEU A 117 3.93 12.26 -0.02
N THR A 118 2.99 13.03 0.49
CA THR A 118 2.31 12.74 1.75
C THR A 118 0.81 12.95 1.62
N THR A 119 0.05 12.29 2.47
CA THR A 119 -1.41 12.49 2.57
C THR A 119 -1.83 12.38 4.03
N ARG A 120 -2.94 13.06 4.38
CA ARG A 120 -3.52 12.98 5.71
C ARG A 120 -4.85 12.25 5.67
N ILE A 121 -4.97 11.18 6.44
CA ILE A 121 -6.20 10.38 6.56
C ILE A 121 -6.53 10.26 8.04
N LEU A 122 -7.75 10.63 8.44
CA LEU A 122 -8.20 10.64 9.84
C LEU A 122 -7.19 11.33 10.79
N GLY A 123 -6.58 12.42 10.32
CA GLY A 123 -5.57 13.17 11.08
C GLY A 123 -4.15 12.60 11.04
N ILE A 124 -3.94 11.40 10.52
CA ILE A 124 -2.64 10.74 10.44
C ILE A 124 -1.95 11.10 9.13
N LEU A 125 -0.71 11.59 9.21
CA LEU A 125 0.13 11.87 8.03
C LEU A 125 0.84 10.58 7.60
N ILE A 126 0.73 10.24 6.31
CA ILE A 126 1.22 8.99 5.74
C ILE A 126 1.97 9.28 4.44
N PRO A 127 3.10 8.62 4.18
CA PRO A 127 3.77 8.65 2.88
C PRO A 127 2.81 8.26 1.74
N ARG A 128 2.95 8.91 0.59
CA ARG A 128 2.08 8.76 -0.55
C ARG A 128 2.87 8.66 -1.86
N ILE A 129 2.40 7.82 -2.77
CA ILE A 129 2.86 7.78 -4.16
C ILE A 129 1.71 8.22 -5.06
N PRO A 130 1.78 9.41 -5.69
CA PRO A 130 0.85 9.80 -6.73
C PRO A 130 1.24 9.12 -8.05
N VAL A 131 0.32 8.36 -8.65
CA VAL A 131 0.53 7.67 -9.93
C VAL A 131 -0.38 8.26 -10.98
N GLY A 132 0.19 8.87 -12.00
CA GLY A 132 -0.56 9.47 -13.11
C GLY A 132 -1.20 8.42 -14.02
N VAL A 133 -2.18 8.88 -14.79
CA VAL A 133 -2.84 8.06 -15.81
C VAL A 133 -1.80 7.54 -16.83
N GLY A 134 -1.86 6.25 -17.14
CA GLY A 134 -0.97 5.60 -18.10
C GLY A 134 0.39 5.16 -17.55
N TYR A 135 0.69 5.44 -16.29
CA TYR A 135 1.91 4.93 -15.64
C TYR A 135 1.64 3.62 -14.90
N SER A 136 2.62 2.72 -14.94
CA SER A 136 2.58 1.47 -14.16
C SER A 136 2.89 1.76 -12.68
N PRO A 137 1.99 1.46 -11.75
CA PRO A 137 2.22 1.74 -10.33
C PRO A 137 3.20 0.77 -9.68
N LEU A 138 3.28 -0.49 -10.12
CA LEU A 138 4.07 -1.53 -9.46
C LEU A 138 5.55 -1.16 -9.32
N PRO A 139 6.27 -0.70 -10.37
CA PRO A 139 7.68 -0.32 -10.23
C PRO A 139 7.91 0.79 -9.21
N LEU A 140 6.98 1.76 -9.12
CA LEU A 140 7.07 2.86 -8.15
C LEU A 140 6.94 2.34 -6.71
N VAL A 141 5.97 1.46 -6.47
CA VAL A 141 5.77 0.86 -5.15
C VAL A 141 6.96 -0.03 -4.77
N VAL A 142 7.42 -0.89 -5.66
CA VAL A 142 8.60 -1.73 -5.43
C VAL A 142 9.82 -0.87 -5.12
N ALA A 143 10.07 0.20 -5.89
CA ALA A 143 11.16 1.13 -5.64
C ALA A 143 11.05 1.78 -4.25
N ALA A 144 9.87 2.29 -3.87
CA ALA A 144 9.64 2.88 -2.55
C ALA A 144 9.88 1.91 -1.40
N LEU A 145 9.61 0.61 -1.60
CA LEU A 145 9.78 -0.43 -0.58
C LEU A 145 11.20 -0.99 -0.50
N THR A 146 12.00 -0.84 -1.54
CA THR A 146 13.32 -1.50 -1.67
C THR A 146 14.49 -0.53 -1.78
N THR A 147 14.23 0.77 -1.93
CA THR A 147 15.25 1.81 -2.01
C THR A 147 15.08 2.83 -0.88
N THR A 148 16.12 3.62 -0.65
CA THR A 148 16.07 4.75 0.28
C THR A 148 16.16 6.07 -0.49
N GLU A 149 15.56 7.12 0.04
CA GLU A 149 15.72 8.45 -0.54
C GLU A 149 17.19 8.89 -0.48
N SER A 150 17.66 9.53 -1.55
CA SER A 150 18.95 10.19 -1.50
C SER A 150 18.86 11.35 -0.52
N SER A 151 19.66 11.34 0.55
CA SER A 151 19.67 12.37 1.57
C SER A 151 20.10 13.73 0.99
N SER A 152 19.12 14.50 0.52
CA SER A 152 19.25 15.95 0.42
C SER A 152 18.58 16.53 1.67
N SER A 153 19.40 16.84 2.67
CA SER A 153 19.15 17.65 3.86
C SER A 153 17.70 18.08 4.07
N GLY A 154 16.96 17.37 4.94
CA GLY A 154 15.65 17.79 5.41
C GLY A 154 14.96 16.69 6.21
N ASN A 155 15.15 16.74 7.51
CA ASN A 155 14.52 15.91 8.53
C ASN A 155 13.01 15.75 8.28
N HIS A 156 12.53 14.58 7.81
CA HIS A 156 11.17 14.09 8.14
C HIS A 156 10.99 12.61 7.81
N SER A 157 10.86 11.83 8.87
CA SER A 157 10.06 10.59 8.96
C SER A 157 10.39 9.43 8.02
N ALA A 158 11.67 9.00 7.98
CA ALA A 158 12.06 7.69 7.46
C ALA A 158 11.54 6.50 8.31
N ASP A 159 10.86 6.77 9.41
CA ASP A 159 10.48 5.75 10.39
C ASP A 159 9.24 4.94 10.02
N CYS A 160 8.35 5.48 9.18
CA CYS A 160 7.16 4.75 8.74
C CYS A 160 7.44 3.64 7.72
N LEU A 161 8.52 3.74 6.95
CA LEU A 161 8.87 2.74 5.92
C LEU A 161 9.80 1.64 6.45
N LYS A 162 10.49 1.85 7.56
CA LYS A 162 11.44 0.87 8.14
C LYS A 162 10.83 -0.49 8.51
N GLY A 163 9.52 -0.59 8.62
CA GLY A 163 8.83 -1.83 8.89
C GLY A 163 8.44 -2.65 7.66
N ILE A 164 8.64 -2.13 6.44
CA ILE A 164 8.24 -2.79 5.20
C ILE A 164 9.44 -3.42 4.48
N GLY A 165 10.66 -2.88 4.69
CA GLY A 165 11.88 -3.39 4.07
C GLY A 165 12.51 -4.53 4.86
N ASN A 166 12.77 -5.65 4.22
CA ASN A 166 13.65 -6.69 4.75
C ASN A 166 15.10 -6.27 4.56
N HIS A 167 15.90 -6.38 5.61
CA HIS A 167 17.36 -6.45 5.49
C HIS A 167 17.76 -7.67 4.65
N ILE A 168 17.98 -7.47 3.37
CA ILE A 168 18.82 -8.37 2.60
C ILE A 168 20.19 -7.71 2.52
N SER A 169 21.09 -8.09 3.42
CA SER A 169 22.52 -7.79 3.25
C SER A 169 23.03 -8.59 2.06
N PRO A 170 23.60 -7.96 1.03
CA PRO A 170 24.32 -8.72 0.01
C PRO A 170 25.58 -9.28 0.66
N THR A 171 25.67 -10.58 0.80
CA THR A 171 26.93 -11.27 1.09
C THR A 171 27.79 -11.15 -0.14
N ILE A 172 28.75 -10.23 -0.13
CA ILE A 172 29.81 -10.18 -1.14
C ILE A 172 30.76 -11.32 -0.78
N ALA A 173 30.71 -12.40 -1.55
CA ALA A 173 31.77 -13.40 -1.53
C ALA A 173 33.00 -12.77 -2.18
N THR A 174 34.06 -12.55 -1.41
CA THR A 174 35.43 -12.30 -1.90
C THR A 174 36.10 -13.63 -2.11
N GLU A 175 36.44 -13.93 -3.34
CA GLU A 175 37.66 -14.65 -3.71
C GLU A 175 38.58 -13.73 -4.47
#